data_3e732b5eb7ab8ff5b391ba322c54c1a2
#
_entry.id   3e732b5eb7ab8ff5b391ba322c54c1a2
#
_cell.length_a   1.000
_cell.length_b   1.000
_cell.length_c   1.000
_cell.angle_alpha   90.00
_cell.angle_beta   90.00
_cell.angle_gamma   90.00
#
_symmetry.space_group_name_H-M   'P 1'
#
loop_
_entity.id
_entity.type
_entity.pdbx_description
1 polymer ?
#
loop_
_entity_poly.entity_id
_entity_poly.type
_entity_poly.pdbx_seq_one_letter_code
_entity_poly.pdbx_strand_id
1 'polypeptide(L)'
;MSTHGWPVRSLAAQLRLPSGPAGLLVARRLNRNNREMVLAAVEATGAVPGERVADVGFGGGSGLALLLARVLPGGQVRGVEVSRTMVMRAKVLLRRPIARGSLTIELGTATALPFAAAALDALITVNTVYFLPHLEPAFGECARVLRPGGRLVICLGDPVEMADMPVTAHGFLLRPVSDVQRALTAAGLALDGHRRAGQPPFSFHVLTAHRP
;
A
#
# COMPACT_ATOMS: atom_id res chain seq x y z
N MET A 1 3.69 -23.25 3.84
CA MET A 1 5.11 -23.01 3.51
C MET A 1 5.87 -22.75 4.81
N SER A 2 6.85 -23.56 5.09
CA SER A 2 7.57 -23.62 6.38
C SER A 2 8.30 -22.31 6.70
N THR A 3 7.93 -21.68 7.82
CA THR A 3 8.60 -20.49 8.38
C THR A 3 9.81 -20.90 9.23
N HIS A 4 10.59 -21.88 8.75
CA HIS A 4 11.73 -22.38 9.50
C HIS A 4 12.73 -21.24 9.76
N GLY A 5 12.79 -20.77 11.01
CA GLY A 5 13.86 -19.94 11.52
C GLY A 5 13.48 -18.68 12.33
N TRP A 6 12.26 -18.17 12.23
CA TRP A 6 11.88 -16.95 12.96
C TRP A 6 10.75 -17.20 13.96
N PRO A 7 10.85 -16.70 15.22
CA PRO A 7 9.70 -16.67 16.11
C PRO A 7 8.57 -15.89 15.44
N VAL A 8 7.36 -16.42 15.44
CA VAL A 8 6.18 -15.85 14.76
C VAL A 8 5.96 -14.38 15.13
N ARG A 9 6.14 -14.03 16.43
CA ARG A 9 6.05 -12.65 16.92
C ARG A 9 7.07 -11.72 16.27
N SER A 10 8.32 -12.18 16.10
CA SER A 10 9.38 -11.38 15.44
C SER A 10 9.06 -11.16 13.97
N LEU A 11 8.51 -12.16 13.28
CA LEU A 11 8.07 -12.01 11.91
C LEU A 11 6.92 -11.00 11.81
N ALA A 12 5.92 -11.08 12.69
CA ALA A 12 4.79 -10.13 12.72
C ALA A 12 5.27 -8.68 12.95
N ALA A 13 6.20 -8.48 13.89
CA ALA A 13 6.80 -7.17 14.12
C ALA A 13 7.52 -6.62 12.86
N GLN A 14 8.26 -7.48 12.16
CA GLN A 14 8.94 -7.11 10.91
C GLN A 14 7.98 -6.91 9.73
N LEU A 15 6.83 -7.55 9.70
CA LEU A 15 5.79 -7.27 8.70
C LEU A 15 5.13 -5.91 8.92
N ARG A 16 4.94 -5.53 10.19
CA ARG A 16 4.38 -4.23 10.57
C ARG A 16 5.36 -3.08 10.38
N LEU A 17 6.60 -3.26 10.81
CA LEU A 17 7.65 -2.22 10.76
C LEU A 17 9.00 -2.87 10.45
N PRO A 18 9.30 -3.14 9.17
CA PRO A 18 10.56 -3.76 8.77
C PRO A 18 11.76 -2.92 9.23
N SER A 19 12.72 -3.53 9.94
CA SER A 19 13.88 -2.83 10.49
C SER A 19 15.16 -3.66 10.39
N GLY A 20 16.30 -2.97 10.23
CA GLY A 20 17.62 -3.58 10.17
C GLY A 20 17.79 -4.63 9.06
N PRO A 21 18.82 -5.50 9.15
CA PRO A 21 19.07 -6.57 8.16
C PRO A 21 17.89 -7.53 7.99
N ALA A 22 17.19 -7.83 9.08
CA ALA A 22 16.00 -8.65 9.08
C ALA A 22 14.87 -8.05 8.23
N GLY A 23 14.66 -6.75 8.35
CA GLY A 23 13.69 -6.02 7.52
C GLY A 23 14.01 -6.09 6.02
N LEU A 24 15.29 -6.12 5.64
CA LEU A 24 15.69 -6.27 4.24
C LEU A 24 15.32 -7.63 3.66
N LEU A 25 15.42 -8.70 4.45
CA LEU A 25 14.98 -10.04 4.05
C LEU A 25 13.46 -10.10 3.93
N VAL A 26 12.76 -9.53 4.90
CA VAL A 26 11.28 -9.42 4.87
C VAL A 26 10.83 -8.63 3.64
N ALA A 27 11.46 -7.51 3.31
CA ALA A 27 11.14 -6.72 2.12
C ALA A 27 11.24 -7.53 0.81
N ARG A 28 12.28 -8.35 0.66
CA ARG A 28 12.42 -9.23 -0.51
C ARG A 28 11.29 -10.25 -0.59
N ARG A 29 10.92 -10.83 0.56
CA ARG A 29 9.83 -11.80 0.65
C ARG A 29 8.48 -11.14 0.36
N LEU A 30 8.23 -9.95 0.93
CA LEU A 30 7.00 -9.18 0.67
C LEU A 30 6.84 -8.85 -0.81
N ASN A 31 7.89 -8.37 -1.48
CA ASN A 31 7.83 -8.08 -2.92
C ASN A 31 7.44 -9.30 -3.75
N ARG A 32 7.90 -10.49 -3.36
CA ARG A 32 7.55 -11.72 -4.07
C ARG A 32 6.14 -12.20 -3.74
N ASN A 33 5.79 -12.23 -2.46
CA ASN A 33 4.50 -12.78 -2.02
C ASN A 33 3.32 -11.86 -2.39
N ASN A 34 3.53 -10.54 -2.36
CA ASN A 34 2.50 -9.55 -2.66
C ASN A 34 2.49 -9.12 -4.13
N ARG A 35 3.29 -9.76 -4.99
CA ARG A 35 3.46 -9.33 -6.39
C ARG A 35 2.13 -9.23 -7.14
N GLU A 36 1.28 -10.23 -7.00
CA GLU A 36 -0.03 -10.27 -7.65
C GLU A 36 -0.95 -9.16 -7.12
N MET A 37 -1.00 -8.95 -5.80
CA MET A 37 -1.78 -7.88 -5.19
C MET A 37 -1.31 -6.49 -5.65
N VAL A 38 0.00 -6.27 -5.70
CA VAL A 38 0.58 -4.99 -6.12
C VAL A 38 0.30 -4.74 -7.60
N LEU A 39 0.41 -5.75 -8.47
CA LEU A 39 0.02 -5.65 -9.87
C LEU A 39 -1.45 -5.30 -10.01
N ALA A 40 -2.33 -6.03 -9.31
CA ALA A 40 -3.76 -5.78 -9.34
C ALA A 40 -4.13 -4.38 -8.85
N ALA A 41 -3.42 -3.87 -7.80
CA ALA A 41 -3.61 -2.51 -7.31
C ALA A 41 -3.21 -1.47 -8.36
N VAL A 42 -2.04 -1.61 -8.96
CA VAL A 42 -1.54 -0.69 -9.97
C VAL A 42 -2.45 -0.69 -11.22
N GLU A 43 -2.88 -1.85 -11.69
CA GLU A 43 -3.81 -1.98 -12.81
C GLU A 43 -5.16 -1.31 -12.51
N ALA A 44 -5.70 -1.53 -11.31
CA ALA A 44 -6.98 -0.96 -10.91
C ALA A 44 -6.96 0.58 -10.78
N THR A 45 -5.77 1.22 -10.68
CA THR A 45 -5.69 2.69 -10.73
C THR A 45 -6.09 3.25 -12.09
N GLY A 46 -5.93 2.48 -13.18
CA GLY A 46 -6.05 3.01 -14.53
C GLY A 46 -5.06 4.15 -14.82
N ALA A 47 -3.95 4.23 -14.08
CA ALA A 47 -2.99 5.33 -14.21
C ALA A 47 -2.37 5.39 -15.61
N VAL A 48 -2.26 6.62 -16.13
CA VAL A 48 -1.77 6.92 -17.47
C VAL A 48 -0.58 7.88 -17.43
N PRO A 49 0.21 7.98 -18.53
CA PRO A 49 1.32 8.92 -18.61
C PRO A 49 0.91 10.36 -18.27
N GLY A 50 1.78 11.05 -17.52
CA GLY A 50 1.56 12.41 -17.05
C GLY A 50 0.90 12.54 -15.67
N GLU A 51 0.32 11.48 -15.12
CA GLU A 51 -0.35 11.51 -13.82
C GLU A 51 0.63 11.55 -12.63
N ARG A 52 0.16 12.14 -11.52
CA ARG A 52 0.82 12.16 -10.22
C ARG A 52 0.15 11.12 -9.32
N VAL A 53 0.90 10.08 -8.99
CA VAL A 53 0.36 8.95 -8.23
C VAL A 53 1.18 8.66 -6.98
N ALA A 54 0.58 8.00 -6.00
CA ALA A 54 1.27 7.62 -4.76
C ALA A 54 1.11 6.14 -4.40
N ASP A 55 2.12 5.60 -3.69
CA ASP A 55 2.06 4.31 -2.99
C ASP A 55 2.28 4.55 -1.50
N VAL A 56 1.23 4.35 -0.70
CA VAL A 56 1.24 4.59 0.76
C VAL A 56 1.41 3.28 1.49
N GLY A 57 2.50 3.17 2.26
CA GLY A 57 2.95 1.92 2.86
C GLY A 57 3.62 1.01 1.83
N PHE A 58 4.49 1.56 0.99
CA PHE A 58 5.09 0.86 -0.16
C PHE A 58 5.98 -0.34 0.21
N GLY A 59 6.36 -0.51 1.48
CA GLY A 59 7.12 -1.66 1.98
C GLY A 59 8.37 -1.98 1.14
N GLY A 60 8.32 -3.07 0.39
CA GLY A 60 9.45 -3.49 -0.47
C GLY A 60 9.70 -2.62 -1.71
N GLY A 61 8.78 -1.72 -2.07
CA GLY A 61 8.93 -0.73 -3.15
C GLY A 61 8.60 -1.24 -4.55
N SER A 62 8.02 -2.43 -4.71
CA SER A 62 7.62 -2.95 -6.03
C SER A 62 6.51 -2.12 -6.68
N GLY A 63 5.58 -1.59 -5.88
CA GLY A 63 4.51 -0.70 -6.36
C GLY A 63 5.05 0.57 -6.99
N LEU A 64 6.07 1.19 -6.39
CA LEU A 64 6.72 2.39 -6.92
C LEU A 64 7.27 2.19 -8.33
N ALA A 65 7.95 1.06 -8.57
CA ALA A 65 8.50 0.76 -9.89
C ALA A 65 7.41 0.50 -10.94
N LEU A 66 6.33 -0.18 -10.56
CA LEU A 66 5.20 -0.45 -11.44
C LEU A 66 4.40 0.82 -11.77
N LEU A 67 4.18 1.70 -10.78
CA LEU A 67 3.54 3.00 -11.01
C LEU A 67 4.37 3.89 -11.92
N LEU A 68 5.71 3.92 -11.73
CA LEU A 68 6.60 4.67 -12.64
C LEU A 68 6.46 4.20 -14.09
N ALA A 69 6.35 2.89 -14.33
CA ALA A 69 6.15 2.35 -15.66
C ALA A 69 4.80 2.74 -16.30
N ARG A 70 3.79 3.10 -15.49
CA ARG A 70 2.47 3.53 -15.97
C ARG A 70 2.42 5.03 -16.27
N VAL A 71 3.04 5.85 -15.40
CA VAL A 71 2.87 7.30 -15.49
C VAL A 71 3.95 8.00 -16.31
N LEU A 72 5.05 7.33 -16.63
CA LEU A 72 6.08 7.92 -17.51
C LEU A 72 5.71 7.76 -18.98
N PRO A 73 6.05 8.76 -19.86
CA PRO A 73 6.72 10.01 -19.51
C PRO A 73 5.76 11.06 -18.89
N GLY A 74 6.34 12.07 -18.25
CA GLY A 74 5.63 13.26 -17.78
C GLY A 74 4.99 13.15 -16.40
N GLY A 75 4.73 11.93 -15.91
CA GLY A 75 4.13 11.71 -14.59
C GLY A 75 5.15 11.65 -13.45
N GLN A 76 4.63 11.62 -12.23
CA GLN A 76 5.41 11.54 -11.00
C GLN A 76 4.83 10.49 -10.05
N VAL A 77 5.72 9.78 -9.36
CA VAL A 77 5.36 8.83 -8.30
C VAL A 77 5.84 9.36 -6.95
N ARG A 78 5.00 9.24 -5.94
CA ARG A 78 5.34 9.58 -4.55
C ARG A 78 5.18 8.35 -3.67
N GLY A 79 6.19 8.01 -2.88
CA GLY A 79 6.16 6.90 -1.93
C GLY A 79 6.17 7.41 -0.50
N VAL A 80 5.24 6.92 0.34
CA VAL A 80 5.25 7.18 1.78
C VAL A 80 5.36 5.87 2.53
N GLU A 81 6.27 5.80 3.49
CA GLU A 81 6.51 4.58 4.27
C GLU A 81 6.94 4.93 5.69
N VAL A 82 6.43 4.21 6.68
CA VAL A 82 6.73 4.42 8.10
C VAL A 82 8.09 3.82 8.50
N SER A 83 8.55 2.80 7.78
CA SER A 83 9.83 2.15 8.04
C SER A 83 10.99 2.94 7.43
N ARG A 84 11.84 3.51 8.28
CA ARG A 84 13.09 4.16 7.86
C ARG A 84 14.00 3.21 7.04
N THR A 85 14.05 1.92 7.40
CA THR A 85 14.82 0.91 6.66
C THR A 85 14.30 0.73 5.23
N MET A 86 12.98 0.70 5.04
CA MET A 86 12.37 0.57 3.72
C MET A 86 12.57 1.83 2.88
N VAL A 87 12.42 3.02 3.49
CA VAL A 87 12.71 4.31 2.84
C VAL A 87 14.16 4.36 2.33
N MET A 88 15.14 4.03 3.18
CA MET A 88 16.55 4.06 2.80
C MET A 88 16.85 3.04 1.68
N ARG A 89 16.31 1.83 1.80
CA ARG A 89 16.45 0.79 0.77
C ARG A 89 15.87 1.24 -0.56
N ALA A 90 14.66 1.78 -0.57
CA ALA A 90 14.00 2.24 -1.79
C ALA A 90 14.77 3.39 -2.44
N LYS A 91 15.29 4.35 -1.65
CA LYS A 91 16.13 5.45 -2.15
C LYS A 91 17.39 4.96 -2.86
N VAL A 92 18.02 3.89 -2.34
CA VAL A 92 19.20 3.30 -3.00
C VAL A 92 18.81 2.59 -4.31
N LEU A 93 17.78 1.76 -4.28
CA LEU A 93 17.36 0.96 -5.43
C LEU A 93 16.79 1.82 -6.57
N LEU A 94 16.07 2.88 -6.22
CA LEU A 94 15.36 3.75 -7.16
C LEU A 94 16.04 5.13 -7.32
N ARG A 95 17.37 5.18 -7.10
CA ARG A 95 18.14 6.43 -7.18
C ARG A 95 18.03 7.15 -8.53
N ARG A 96 17.90 6.40 -9.64
CA ARG A 96 17.79 6.98 -11.00
C ARG A 96 16.49 7.76 -11.20
N PRO A 97 15.27 7.21 -10.96
CA PRO A 97 14.05 7.99 -11.04
C PRO A 97 13.98 9.13 -10.01
N ILE A 98 14.59 8.98 -8.82
CA ILE A 98 14.69 10.08 -7.86
C ILE A 98 15.55 11.23 -8.43
N ALA A 99 16.72 10.94 -8.98
CA ALA A 99 17.61 11.94 -9.58
C ALA A 99 16.98 12.66 -10.80
N ARG A 100 16.05 11.99 -11.49
CA ARG A 100 15.28 12.58 -12.61
C ARG A 100 14.04 13.35 -12.16
N GLY A 101 13.74 13.42 -10.86
CA GLY A 101 12.56 14.08 -10.31
C GLY A 101 11.23 13.36 -10.58
N SER A 102 11.26 12.15 -11.14
CA SER A 102 10.05 11.36 -11.40
C SER A 102 9.57 10.53 -10.20
N LEU A 103 10.40 10.42 -9.15
CA LEU A 103 10.06 9.73 -7.91
C LEU A 103 10.49 10.55 -6.69
N THR A 104 9.59 10.69 -5.72
CA THR A 104 9.89 11.18 -4.38
C THR A 104 9.56 10.11 -3.35
N ILE A 105 10.44 9.91 -2.36
CA ILE A 105 10.25 8.93 -1.28
C ILE A 105 10.40 9.63 0.06
N GLU A 106 9.37 9.53 0.89
CA GLU A 106 9.26 10.22 2.17
C GLU A 106 8.98 9.23 3.32
N LEU A 107 9.55 9.52 4.48
CA LEU A 107 9.19 8.87 5.73
C LEU A 107 7.91 9.54 6.24
N GLY A 108 6.87 8.75 6.50
CA GLY A 108 5.59 9.30 6.94
C GLY A 108 4.58 8.22 7.29
N THR A 109 3.40 8.63 7.71
CA THR A 109 2.30 7.75 8.07
C THR A 109 1.10 7.96 7.15
N ALA A 110 0.25 6.96 7.02
CA ALA A 110 -0.99 7.08 6.26
C ALA A 110 -1.98 8.10 6.86
N THR A 111 -1.83 8.42 8.15
CA THR A 111 -2.69 9.37 8.89
C THR A 111 -2.20 10.83 8.85
N ALA A 112 -1.04 11.07 8.20
CA ALA A 112 -0.48 12.40 8.00
C ALA A 112 0.40 12.36 6.74
N LEU A 113 -0.24 12.43 5.58
CA LEU A 113 0.46 12.36 4.30
C LEU A 113 1.17 13.68 3.98
N PRO A 114 2.45 13.67 3.61
CA PRO A 114 3.24 14.89 3.34
C PRO A 114 2.92 15.48 1.95
N PHE A 115 1.64 15.54 1.61
CA PHE A 115 1.16 16.03 0.32
C PHE A 115 0.17 17.16 0.52
N ALA A 116 0.17 18.14 -0.40
CA ALA A 116 -0.86 19.16 -0.44
C ALA A 116 -2.24 18.54 -0.76
N ALA A 117 -3.31 19.23 -0.41
CA ALA A 117 -4.65 18.84 -0.81
C ALA A 117 -4.76 18.82 -2.34
N ALA A 118 -5.52 17.87 -2.88
CA ALA A 118 -5.78 17.71 -4.31
C ALA A 118 -4.50 17.58 -5.18
N ALA A 119 -3.42 17.02 -4.63
CA ALA A 119 -2.12 16.91 -5.29
C ALA A 119 -1.98 15.66 -6.17
N LEU A 120 -2.85 14.65 -6.00
CA LEU A 120 -2.69 13.33 -6.63
C LEU A 120 -3.87 12.98 -7.52
N ASP A 121 -3.57 12.30 -8.62
CA ASP A 121 -4.54 11.71 -9.56
C ASP A 121 -4.98 10.32 -9.11
N ALA A 122 -4.07 9.55 -8.51
CA ALA A 122 -4.38 8.24 -7.94
C ALA A 122 -3.45 7.88 -6.76
N LEU A 123 -3.93 6.99 -5.90
CA LEU A 123 -3.20 6.47 -4.76
C LEU A 123 -3.47 4.98 -4.59
N ILE A 124 -2.42 4.19 -4.31
CA ILE A 124 -2.56 2.79 -3.89
C ILE A 124 -2.10 2.60 -2.46
N THR A 125 -2.68 1.62 -1.78
CA THR A 125 -2.17 1.07 -0.53
C THR A 125 -2.42 -0.44 -0.49
N VAL A 126 -1.38 -1.22 -0.19
CA VAL A 126 -1.44 -2.69 -0.24
C VAL A 126 -1.01 -3.25 1.11
N ASN A 127 -1.87 -4.06 1.73
CA ASN A 127 -1.63 -4.71 3.02
C ASN A 127 -1.27 -3.76 4.19
N THR A 128 -1.74 -2.51 4.15
CA THR A 128 -1.45 -1.49 5.17
C THR A 128 -2.55 -1.41 6.23
N VAL A 129 -3.80 -1.67 5.85
CA VAL A 129 -5.00 -1.47 6.69
C VAL A 129 -4.98 -2.27 7.99
N TYR A 130 -4.26 -3.38 8.04
CA TYR A 130 -4.15 -4.21 9.25
C TYR A 130 -3.39 -3.53 10.39
N PHE A 131 -2.58 -2.54 10.09
CA PHE A 131 -1.70 -1.87 11.05
C PHE A 131 -2.21 -0.50 11.48
N LEU A 132 -3.39 -0.11 10.98
CA LEU A 132 -4.06 1.13 11.33
C LEU A 132 -5.11 0.85 12.42
N PRO A 133 -4.96 1.38 13.65
CA PRO A 133 -5.96 1.22 14.70
C PRO A 133 -7.33 1.77 14.29
N HIS A 134 -7.33 2.93 13.65
CA HIS A 134 -8.49 3.61 13.09
C HIS A 134 -8.26 3.87 11.61
N LEU A 135 -9.25 3.57 10.76
CA LEU A 135 -9.14 3.73 9.31
C LEU A 135 -9.50 5.15 8.87
N GLU A 136 -10.42 5.80 9.60
CA GLU A 136 -10.99 7.08 9.24
C GLU A 136 -9.94 8.20 9.09
N PRO A 137 -8.94 8.37 9.99
CA PRO A 137 -7.90 9.37 9.80
C PRO A 137 -7.06 9.14 8.54
N ALA A 138 -6.74 7.87 8.24
CA ALA A 138 -5.95 7.53 7.06
C ALA A 138 -6.73 7.73 5.75
N PHE A 139 -7.99 7.33 5.74
CA PHE A 139 -8.83 7.53 4.55
C PHE A 139 -9.23 9.00 4.36
N GLY A 140 -9.39 9.77 5.45
CA GLY A 140 -9.53 11.22 5.39
C GLY A 140 -8.32 11.90 4.74
N GLU A 141 -7.10 11.46 5.06
CA GLU A 141 -5.88 11.93 4.39
C GLU A 141 -5.83 11.52 2.91
N CYS A 142 -6.23 10.28 2.59
CA CYS A 142 -6.36 9.86 1.20
C CYS A 142 -7.34 10.75 0.42
N ALA A 143 -8.52 11.02 1.00
CA ALA A 143 -9.51 11.91 0.41
C ALA A 143 -8.96 13.34 0.25
N ARG A 144 -8.25 13.87 1.24
CA ARG A 144 -7.65 15.21 1.20
C ARG A 144 -6.65 15.38 0.06
N VAL A 145 -5.76 14.40 -0.11
CA VAL A 145 -4.65 14.50 -1.08
C VAL A 145 -5.06 14.18 -2.52
N LEU A 146 -6.12 13.42 -2.72
CA LEU A 146 -6.68 13.16 -4.05
C LEU A 146 -7.39 14.41 -4.57
N ARG A 147 -7.23 14.73 -5.86
CA ARG A 147 -8.06 15.75 -6.53
C ARG A 147 -9.50 15.25 -6.69
N PRO A 148 -10.49 16.11 -6.96
CA PRO A 148 -11.81 15.67 -7.40
C PRO A 148 -11.68 14.72 -8.60
N GLY A 149 -12.38 13.58 -8.56
CA GLY A 149 -12.24 12.49 -9.53
C GLY A 149 -10.94 11.66 -9.37
N GLY A 150 -10.09 11.96 -8.38
CA GLY A 150 -8.89 11.19 -8.08
C GLY A 150 -9.22 9.81 -7.47
N ARG A 151 -8.43 8.80 -7.79
CA ARG A 151 -8.74 7.38 -7.53
C ARG A 151 -7.92 6.81 -6.38
N LEU A 152 -8.58 6.07 -5.50
CA LEU A 152 -7.95 5.27 -4.44
C LEU A 152 -8.13 3.79 -4.72
N VAL A 153 -7.04 3.02 -4.63
CA VAL A 153 -7.10 1.57 -4.69
C VAL A 153 -6.51 0.98 -3.41
N ILE A 154 -7.28 0.13 -2.75
CA ILE A 154 -6.86 -0.63 -1.57
C ILE A 154 -6.82 -2.10 -1.93
N CYS A 155 -5.67 -2.74 -1.70
CA CYS A 155 -5.57 -4.19 -1.74
C CYS A 155 -5.29 -4.74 -0.34
N LEU A 156 -6.07 -5.74 0.05
CA LEU A 156 -5.91 -6.45 1.32
C LEU A 156 -6.16 -7.95 1.13
N GLY A 157 -5.42 -8.79 1.86
CA GLY A 157 -5.66 -10.23 1.87
C GLY A 157 -7.06 -10.56 2.43
N ASP A 158 -7.59 -11.69 2.03
CA ASP A 158 -8.89 -12.15 2.54
C ASP A 158 -8.82 -12.34 4.06
N PRO A 159 -9.61 -11.59 4.85
CA PRO A 159 -9.52 -11.62 6.31
C PRO A 159 -9.87 -12.98 6.91
N VAL A 160 -10.72 -13.77 6.24
CA VAL A 160 -11.08 -15.12 6.68
C VAL A 160 -9.89 -16.07 6.51
N GLU A 161 -9.26 -16.07 5.33
CA GLU A 161 -8.07 -16.90 5.08
C GLU A 161 -6.87 -16.44 5.92
N MET A 162 -6.73 -15.14 6.15
CA MET A 162 -5.67 -14.59 7.00
C MET A 162 -5.82 -14.97 8.47
N ALA A 163 -7.04 -15.18 8.98
CA ALA A 163 -7.27 -15.56 10.36
C ALA A 163 -6.61 -16.90 10.73
N ASP A 164 -6.45 -17.79 9.76
CA ASP A 164 -5.78 -19.08 9.94
C ASP A 164 -4.23 -18.99 9.92
N MET A 165 -3.68 -17.82 9.63
CA MET A 165 -2.23 -17.62 9.59
C MET A 165 -1.69 -17.31 11.00
N PRO A 166 -0.74 -18.07 11.56
CA PRO A 166 -0.24 -17.83 12.92
C PRO A 166 0.31 -16.42 13.15
N VAL A 167 0.83 -15.77 12.10
CA VAL A 167 1.43 -14.44 12.18
C VAL A 167 0.40 -13.34 12.46
N THR A 168 -0.84 -13.53 12.05
CA THR A 168 -1.88 -12.50 12.19
C THR A 168 -2.40 -12.35 13.61
N ALA A 169 -2.21 -13.38 14.48
CA ALA A 169 -2.49 -13.28 15.91
C ALA A 169 -1.58 -12.25 16.64
N HIS A 170 -0.58 -11.69 15.95
CA HIS A 170 0.43 -10.82 16.55
C HIS A 170 0.43 -9.43 15.92
N GLY A 171 -0.57 -8.61 16.28
CA GLY A 171 -0.61 -7.18 15.92
C GLY A 171 -1.22 -6.86 14.57
N PHE A 172 -1.91 -7.81 13.94
CA PHE A 172 -2.78 -7.55 12.81
C PHE A 172 -4.21 -7.28 13.30
N LEU A 173 -4.81 -6.26 12.77
CA LEU A 173 -6.21 -5.92 12.99
C LEU A 173 -7.01 -6.38 11.77
N LEU A 174 -7.36 -7.67 11.76
CA LEU A 174 -8.20 -8.23 10.70
C LEU A 174 -9.61 -7.68 10.84
N ARG A 175 -10.15 -7.12 9.79
CA ARG A 175 -11.48 -6.52 9.72
C ARG A 175 -12.26 -7.11 8.56
N PRO A 176 -13.58 -7.29 8.68
CA PRO A 176 -14.43 -7.56 7.52
C PRO A 176 -14.21 -6.49 6.43
N VAL A 177 -14.24 -6.90 5.18
CA VAL A 177 -14.08 -5.96 4.04
C VAL A 177 -15.15 -4.87 4.08
N SER A 178 -16.36 -5.20 4.54
CA SER A 178 -17.45 -4.24 4.73
C SER A 178 -17.11 -3.09 5.68
N ASP A 179 -16.24 -3.32 6.70
CA ASP A 179 -15.81 -2.28 7.63
C ASP A 179 -14.86 -1.30 6.92
N VAL A 180 -13.98 -1.83 6.06
CA VAL A 180 -13.10 -0.99 5.23
C VAL A 180 -13.93 -0.14 4.27
N GLN A 181 -14.96 -0.73 3.63
CA GLN A 181 -15.87 -0.01 2.74
C GLN A 181 -16.63 1.10 3.48
N ARG A 182 -17.17 0.81 4.68
CA ARG A 182 -17.85 1.83 5.49
C ARG A 182 -16.92 2.99 5.87
N ALA A 183 -15.69 2.68 6.26
CA ALA A 183 -14.71 3.70 6.61
C ALA A 183 -14.32 4.58 5.41
N LEU A 184 -14.24 4.01 4.19
CA LEU A 184 -14.02 4.78 2.96
C LEU A 184 -15.17 5.77 2.72
N THR A 185 -16.42 5.29 2.79
CA THR A 185 -17.60 6.15 2.61
C THR A 185 -17.67 7.23 3.70
N ALA A 186 -17.38 6.90 4.95
CA ALA A 186 -17.35 7.87 6.05
C ALA A 186 -16.27 8.95 5.87
N ALA A 187 -15.19 8.63 5.17
CA ALA A 187 -14.14 9.59 4.80
C ALA A 187 -14.48 10.45 3.55
N GLY A 188 -15.69 10.32 3.00
CA GLY A 188 -16.14 11.08 1.83
C GLY A 188 -15.65 10.53 0.49
N LEU A 189 -15.22 9.27 0.44
CA LEU A 189 -14.84 8.59 -0.79
C LEU A 189 -16.01 7.76 -1.33
N ALA A 190 -16.29 7.87 -2.61
CA ALA A 190 -17.31 7.07 -3.29
C ALA A 190 -16.71 5.74 -3.75
N LEU A 191 -17.34 4.63 -3.39
CA LEU A 191 -16.92 3.29 -3.83
C LEU A 191 -17.32 3.07 -5.29
N ASP A 192 -16.35 2.64 -6.12
CA ASP A 192 -16.57 2.31 -7.54
C ASP A 192 -16.70 0.80 -7.75
N GLY A 193 -15.98 0.02 -6.95
CA GLY A 193 -16.00 -1.43 -7.10
C GLY A 193 -15.27 -2.19 -6.00
N HIS A 194 -15.58 -3.48 -5.97
CA HIS A 194 -14.93 -4.46 -5.12
C HIS A 194 -14.83 -5.78 -5.88
N ARG A 195 -13.64 -6.35 -5.93
CA ARG A 195 -13.44 -7.71 -6.46
C ARG A 195 -12.54 -8.53 -5.54
N ARG A 196 -12.82 -9.81 -5.46
CA ARG A 196 -11.94 -10.81 -4.86
C ARG A 196 -11.11 -11.46 -5.96
N ALA A 197 -9.84 -11.67 -5.72
CA ALA A 197 -8.89 -12.25 -6.67
C ALA A 197 -7.91 -13.19 -5.93
N GLY A 198 -7.02 -13.83 -6.67
CA GLY A 198 -6.13 -14.85 -6.14
C GLY A 198 -6.82 -16.18 -5.92
N GLN A 199 -6.12 -17.11 -5.29
CA GLN A 199 -6.60 -18.47 -4.99
C GLN A 199 -6.36 -18.77 -3.50
N PRO A 200 -7.28 -19.50 -2.81
CA PRO A 200 -7.02 -19.93 -1.44
C PRO A 200 -5.69 -20.70 -1.33
N PRO A 201 -4.96 -20.55 -0.25
CA PRO A 201 -5.21 -19.70 0.94
C PRO A 201 -4.61 -18.28 0.82
N PHE A 202 -4.47 -17.71 -0.36
CA PHE A 202 -3.85 -16.40 -0.62
C PHE A 202 -4.76 -15.49 -1.44
N SER A 203 -6.08 -15.64 -1.28
CA SER A 203 -7.03 -14.73 -1.90
C SER A 203 -6.91 -13.33 -1.32
N PHE A 204 -7.29 -12.33 -2.10
CA PHE A 204 -7.24 -10.94 -1.69
C PHE A 204 -8.38 -10.13 -2.30
N HIS A 205 -8.63 -8.98 -1.72
CA HIS A 205 -9.64 -8.04 -2.17
C HIS A 205 -9.00 -6.80 -2.77
N VAL A 206 -9.57 -6.32 -3.85
CA VAL A 206 -9.26 -5.04 -4.48
C VAL A 206 -10.49 -4.15 -4.36
N LEU A 207 -10.37 -3.07 -3.62
CA LEU A 207 -11.39 -2.03 -3.47
C LEU A 207 -10.95 -0.81 -4.28
N THR A 208 -11.86 -0.29 -5.09
CA THR A 208 -11.66 0.95 -5.84
C THR A 208 -12.65 2.01 -5.36
N ALA A 209 -12.16 3.22 -5.18
CA ALA A 209 -12.96 4.37 -4.78
C ALA A 209 -12.41 5.64 -5.44
N HIS A 210 -13.21 6.70 -5.49
CA HIS A 210 -12.76 8.01 -5.94
C HIS A 210 -13.20 9.11 -4.98
N ARG A 211 -12.51 10.23 -5.06
CA ARG A 211 -12.98 11.48 -4.44
C ARG A 211 -14.01 12.12 -5.35
N PRO A 212 -15.26 12.34 -4.89
CA PRO A 212 -16.29 13.08 -5.66
C PRO A 212 -15.88 14.49 -6.05
#